data_c699f88b7efa19a64a8697241c5f52fc
#
_entry.id   c699f88b7efa19a64a8697241c5f52fc
#
_cell.length_a   1.000
_cell.length_b   1.000
_cell.length_c   1.000
_cell.angle_alpha   90.00
_cell.angle_beta   90.00
_cell.angle_gamma   90.00
#
_symmetry.space_group_name_H-M   'P 1'
#
loop_
_entity.id
_entity.type
_entity.pdbx_description
1 polymer ?
#
loop_
_entity_poly.entity_id
_entity_poly.type
_entity_poly.pdbx_seq_one_letter_code
_entity_poly.pdbx_strand_id
1 'polypeptide(L)'
;AHSYGGLVFHDVINVRHAKKAADMGVDGLILVCAGAGGHAGALSPFALLREVKSWFDGTIILSGSIGDGYSVASALALGADFAYLGTRFIATHEANAEPEYKQMLIESSANDIVYSNLFTGVLGNYLKPSIQNAGLDPDNLPTADKSAMNFGSGGNTCLLYTSPSPRDTEV
;
A
#
# COMPACT_ATOMS: atom_id res chain seq x y z
N ALA A 1 4.98 -19.87 -11.42
CA ALA A 1 5.90 -18.89 -12.01
C ALA A 1 7.24 -19.56 -12.32
N HIS A 2 7.89 -20.21 -11.36
CA HIS A 2 9.21 -20.82 -11.52
C HIS A 2 9.28 -21.85 -12.67
N SER A 3 8.18 -22.58 -12.95
CA SER A 3 8.13 -23.61 -14.01
C SER A 3 8.41 -23.07 -15.43
N TYR A 4 8.28 -21.74 -15.62
CA TYR A 4 8.59 -21.06 -16.89
C TYR A 4 9.64 -19.94 -16.73
N GLY A 5 10.44 -19.98 -15.65
CA GLY A 5 11.52 -19.03 -15.39
C GLY A 5 11.06 -17.68 -14.81
N GLY A 6 9.82 -17.57 -14.35
CA GLY A 6 9.30 -16.36 -13.73
C GLY A 6 9.74 -16.22 -12.27
N LEU A 7 9.91 -14.99 -11.80
CA LEU A 7 10.18 -14.67 -10.41
C LEU A 7 8.88 -14.43 -9.63
N VAL A 8 8.91 -14.74 -8.32
CA VAL A 8 7.79 -14.54 -7.40
C VAL A 8 8.19 -13.56 -6.30
N PHE A 9 7.47 -12.46 -6.22
CA PHE A 9 7.57 -11.50 -5.12
C PHE A 9 6.29 -11.53 -4.29
N HIS A 10 6.40 -11.41 -2.97
CA HIS A 10 5.23 -11.46 -2.08
C HIS A 10 5.18 -10.27 -1.14
N ASP A 11 4.01 -9.63 -1.07
CA ASP A 11 3.72 -8.55 -0.14
C ASP A 11 3.65 -9.09 1.29
N VAL A 12 4.37 -8.45 2.20
CA VAL A 12 4.40 -8.81 3.62
C VAL A 12 4.37 -7.56 4.50
N ILE A 13 3.67 -7.65 5.63
CA ILE A 13 3.49 -6.53 6.56
C ILE A 13 4.19 -6.74 7.92
N ASN A 14 4.77 -7.93 8.14
CA ASN A 14 5.48 -8.27 9.38
C ASN A 14 6.42 -9.46 9.15
N VAL A 15 7.29 -9.72 10.13
CA VAL A 15 8.31 -10.79 10.07
C VAL A 15 7.69 -12.19 9.94
N ARG A 16 6.55 -12.45 10.60
CA ARG A 16 5.87 -13.75 10.50
C ARG A 16 5.42 -14.02 9.06
N HIS A 17 4.85 -13.00 8.38
CA HIS A 17 4.46 -13.12 6.98
C HIS A 17 5.68 -13.28 6.07
N ALA A 18 6.75 -12.54 6.35
CA ALA A 18 8.01 -12.62 5.60
C ALA A 18 8.62 -14.02 5.68
N LYS A 19 8.70 -14.62 6.88
CA LYS A 19 9.20 -15.99 7.06
C LYS A 19 8.35 -16.99 6.32
N LYS A 20 7.01 -16.91 6.45
CA LYS A 20 6.10 -17.82 5.75
C LYS A 20 6.26 -17.72 4.23
N ALA A 21 6.44 -16.53 3.67
CA ALA A 21 6.66 -16.34 2.24
C ALA A 21 8.02 -16.93 1.81
N ALA A 22 9.08 -16.67 2.57
CA ALA A 22 10.41 -17.23 2.31
C ALA A 22 10.40 -18.77 2.34
N ASP A 23 9.72 -19.39 3.31
CA ASP A 23 9.57 -20.85 3.42
C ASP A 23 8.86 -21.45 2.19
N MET A 24 8.02 -20.66 1.48
CA MET A 24 7.38 -21.06 0.23
C MET A 24 8.25 -20.84 -1.00
N GLY A 25 9.48 -20.35 -0.84
CA GLY A 25 10.46 -20.20 -1.91
C GLY A 25 10.25 -19.00 -2.82
N VAL A 26 9.79 -17.87 -2.29
CA VAL A 26 9.72 -16.63 -3.07
C VAL A 26 11.11 -16.07 -3.37
N ASP A 27 11.28 -15.41 -4.51
CA ASP A 27 12.53 -14.78 -4.93
C ASP A 27 12.76 -13.43 -4.25
N GLY A 28 11.68 -12.80 -3.80
CA GLY A 28 11.77 -11.53 -3.11
C GLY A 28 10.56 -11.22 -2.24
N LEU A 29 10.75 -10.25 -1.36
CA LEU A 29 9.74 -9.74 -0.44
C LEU A 29 9.46 -8.26 -0.70
N ILE A 30 8.19 -7.90 -0.76
CA ILE A 30 7.75 -6.51 -0.78
C ILE A 30 7.30 -6.17 0.65
N LEU A 31 8.09 -5.37 1.34
CA LEU A 31 7.81 -4.96 2.71
C LEU A 31 6.82 -3.78 2.68
N VAL A 32 5.56 -4.06 2.97
CA VAL A 32 4.50 -3.05 2.96
C VAL A 32 4.36 -2.46 4.37
N CYS A 33 5.14 -1.42 4.61
CA CYS A 33 5.31 -0.79 5.92
C CYS A 33 4.27 0.30 6.20
N ALA A 34 4.37 0.89 7.40
CA ALA A 34 3.56 2.04 7.78
C ALA A 34 3.69 3.17 6.75
N GLY A 35 2.56 3.79 6.41
CA GLY A 35 2.47 4.87 5.43
C GLY A 35 2.42 4.43 3.97
N ALA A 36 2.40 3.13 3.67
CA ALA A 36 2.06 2.69 2.32
C ALA A 36 0.61 3.04 2.01
N GLY A 37 0.34 3.58 0.82
CA GLY A 37 -1.04 3.84 0.37
C GLY A 37 -1.81 2.55 0.23
N GLY A 38 -3.05 2.56 0.74
CA GLY A 38 -3.87 1.37 0.76
C GLY A 38 -3.59 0.41 1.91
N HIS A 39 -3.84 -0.89 1.69
CA HIS A 39 -3.56 -1.92 2.70
C HIS A 39 -2.09 -1.89 3.10
N ALA A 40 -1.82 -1.73 4.38
CA ALA A 40 -0.48 -1.56 4.89
C ALA A 40 -0.31 -2.16 6.28
N GLY A 41 0.93 -2.53 6.59
CA GLY A 41 1.32 -2.83 7.95
C GLY A 41 1.51 -1.57 8.80
N ALA A 42 1.61 -1.77 10.10
CA ALA A 42 1.87 -0.71 11.07
C ALA A 42 3.36 -0.59 11.46
N LEU A 43 4.20 -1.50 10.97
CA LEU A 43 5.62 -1.50 11.32
C LEU A 43 6.38 -0.42 10.56
N SER A 44 7.30 0.23 11.26
CA SER A 44 8.25 1.17 10.64
C SER A 44 9.11 0.46 9.60
N PRO A 45 9.35 1.08 8.42
CA PRO A 45 10.27 0.54 7.42
C PRO A 45 11.68 0.33 7.99
N PHE A 46 12.15 1.22 8.86
CA PHE A 46 13.45 1.10 9.52
C PHE A 46 13.58 -0.18 10.38
N ALA A 47 12.50 -0.55 11.07
CA ALA A 47 12.50 -1.74 11.91
C ALA A 47 12.35 -3.02 11.07
N LEU A 48 11.28 -3.09 10.26
CA LEU A 48 10.95 -4.31 9.53
C LEU A 48 12.04 -4.69 8.52
N LEU A 49 12.56 -3.73 7.75
CA LEU A 49 13.58 -4.03 6.75
C LEU A 49 14.87 -4.56 7.41
N ARG A 50 15.34 -3.91 8.47
CA ARG A 50 16.58 -4.35 9.15
C ARG A 50 16.45 -5.73 9.77
N GLU A 51 15.26 -6.04 10.33
CA GLU A 51 15.01 -7.37 10.86
C GLU A 51 14.92 -8.43 9.76
N VAL A 52 14.24 -8.17 8.66
CA VAL A 52 14.14 -9.10 7.52
C VAL A 52 15.50 -9.30 6.87
N LYS A 53 16.29 -8.23 6.65
CA LYS A 53 17.62 -8.30 6.05
C LYS A 53 18.64 -9.11 6.86
N SER A 54 18.37 -9.35 8.15
CA SER A 54 19.27 -10.14 8.99
C SER A 54 19.24 -11.65 8.72
N TRP A 55 18.23 -12.14 7.97
CA TRP A 55 18.03 -13.57 7.72
C TRP A 55 17.54 -13.91 6.30
N PHE A 56 17.13 -12.90 5.50
CA PHE A 56 16.66 -13.10 4.14
C PHE A 56 17.65 -12.49 3.14
N ASP A 57 18.21 -13.32 2.27
CA ASP A 57 19.20 -12.94 1.28
C ASP A 57 18.61 -12.63 -0.11
N GLY A 58 17.31 -12.87 -0.31
CA GLY A 58 16.60 -12.56 -1.55
C GLY A 58 16.37 -11.07 -1.73
N THR A 59 15.77 -10.71 -2.87
CA THR A 59 15.47 -9.31 -3.20
C THR A 59 14.46 -8.70 -2.21
N ILE A 60 14.76 -7.53 -1.69
CA ILE A 60 13.88 -6.75 -0.81
C ILE A 60 13.44 -5.47 -1.50
N ILE A 61 12.12 -5.32 -1.62
CA ILE A 61 11.47 -4.11 -2.12
C ILE A 61 10.80 -3.41 -0.94
N LEU A 62 11.10 -2.14 -0.71
CA LEU A 62 10.52 -1.39 0.40
C LEU A 62 9.37 -0.50 -0.07
N SER A 63 8.24 -0.59 0.62
CA SER A 63 7.06 0.27 0.45
C SER A 63 6.66 0.89 1.77
N GLY A 64 6.23 2.14 1.74
CA GLY A 64 5.73 2.90 2.89
C GLY A 64 6.31 4.31 2.94
N SER A 65 5.45 5.31 2.78
CA SER A 65 5.81 6.75 2.80
C SER A 65 6.92 7.14 1.82
N ILE A 66 7.04 6.43 0.70
CA ILE A 66 8.03 6.75 -0.34
C ILE A 66 7.35 7.58 -1.43
N GLY A 67 7.69 8.88 -1.51
CA GLY A 67 7.02 9.82 -2.41
C GLY A 67 7.96 10.69 -3.24
N ASP A 68 9.27 10.64 -2.98
CA ASP A 68 10.26 11.48 -3.65
C ASP A 68 11.64 10.81 -3.72
N GLY A 69 12.61 11.51 -4.34
CA GLY A 69 13.97 10.99 -4.48
C GLY A 69 14.72 10.81 -3.14
N TYR A 70 14.42 11.62 -2.13
CA TYR A 70 15.06 11.48 -0.80
C TYR A 70 14.59 10.22 -0.09
N SER A 71 13.29 9.93 -0.17
CA SER A 71 12.73 8.71 0.41
C SER A 71 13.18 7.45 -0.34
N VAL A 72 13.36 7.52 -1.68
CA VAL A 72 13.98 6.45 -2.47
C VAL A 72 15.43 6.23 -2.03
N ALA A 73 16.24 7.29 -1.94
CA ALA A 73 17.63 7.19 -1.49
C ALA A 73 17.73 6.60 -0.07
N SER A 74 16.80 6.98 0.81
CA SER A 74 16.72 6.46 2.17
C SER A 74 16.40 4.95 2.19
N ALA A 75 15.48 4.49 1.35
CA ALA A 75 15.13 3.07 1.23
C ALA A 75 16.36 2.24 0.81
N LEU A 76 17.11 2.72 -0.18
CA LEU A 76 18.33 2.06 -0.65
C LEU A 76 19.44 2.09 0.42
N ALA A 77 19.61 3.21 1.13
CA ALA A 77 20.58 3.34 2.22
C ALA A 77 20.26 2.40 3.41
N LEU A 78 18.97 2.11 3.65
CA LEU A 78 18.55 1.12 4.64
C LEU A 78 18.89 -0.32 4.23
N GLY A 79 19.15 -0.57 2.95
CA GLY A 79 19.51 -1.86 2.40
C GLY A 79 18.41 -2.56 1.60
N ALA A 80 17.35 -1.84 1.19
CA ALA A 80 16.43 -2.33 0.17
C ALA A 80 17.11 -2.35 -1.20
N ASP A 81 16.74 -3.32 -2.03
CA ASP A 81 17.22 -3.40 -3.41
C ASP A 81 16.41 -2.48 -4.32
N PHE A 82 15.12 -2.28 -3.99
CA PHE A 82 14.21 -1.40 -4.72
C PHE A 82 13.28 -0.64 -3.76
N ALA A 83 12.78 0.51 -4.23
CA ALA A 83 11.73 1.29 -3.58
C ALA A 83 10.42 1.15 -4.39
N TYR A 84 9.31 0.93 -3.69
CA TYR A 84 7.97 0.76 -4.29
C TYR A 84 7.10 1.99 -4.03
N LEU A 85 6.73 2.67 -5.09
CA LEU A 85 5.91 3.88 -5.07
C LEU A 85 4.60 3.62 -5.82
N GLY A 86 3.47 3.94 -5.19
CA GLY A 86 2.15 3.87 -5.83
C GLY A 86 1.50 5.25 -5.93
N THR A 87 1.14 5.83 -4.79
CA THR A 87 0.35 7.06 -4.69
C THR A 87 0.95 8.22 -5.49
N ARG A 88 2.28 8.37 -5.53
CA ARG A 88 2.94 9.41 -6.30
C ARG A 88 2.61 9.36 -7.79
N PHE A 89 2.53 8.16 -8.34
CA PHE A 89 2.22 7.96 -9.75
C PHE A 89 0.73 8.12 -10.09
N ILE A 90 -0.17 8.00 -9.11
CA ILE A 90 -1.61 8.28 -9.32
C ILE A 90 -1.82 9.76 -9.71
N ALA A 91 -1.04 10.68 -9.15
CA ALA A 91 -1.14 12.11 -9.42
C ALA A 91 -0.50 12.54 -10.75
N THR A 92 0.01 11.61 -11.55
CA THR A 92 0.62 11.92 -12.86
C THR A 92 -0.42 12.05 -13.97
N HIS A 93 -0.03 12.64 -15.10
CA HIS A 93 -0.92 12.77 -16.27
C HIS A 93 -1.25 11.43 -16.91
N GLU A 94 -0.33 10.46 -16.83
CA GLU A 94 -0.46 9.14 -17.44
C GLU A 94 -1.41 8.22 -16.68
N ALA A 95 -1.65 8.50 -15.40
CA ALA A 95 -2.58 7.68 -14.60
C ALA A 95 -4.02 7.92 -15.01
N ASN A 96 -4.78 6.84 -15.19
CA ASN A 96 -6.21 6.90 -15.47
C ASN A 96 -7.03 7.06 -14.17
N ALA A 97 -6.72 8.10 -13.39
CA ALA A 97 -7.46 8.47 -12.18
C ALA A 97 -8.25 9.75 -12.43
N GLU A 98 -9.39 9.88 -11.74
CA GLU A 98 -10.24 11.07 -11.84
C GLU A 98 -9.47 12.34 -11.46
N PRO A 99 -9.66 13.45 -12.20
CA PRO A 99 -8.95 14.72 -11.94
C PRO A 99 -9.09 15.21 -10.50
N GLU A 100 -10.28 15.08 -9.94
CA GLU A 100 -10.59 15.48 -8.56
C GLU A 100 -9.78 14.67 -7.54
N TYR A 101 -9.58 13.39 -7.81
CA TYR A 101 -8.75 12.54 -6.95
C TYR A 101 -7.26 12.88 -7.05
N LYS A 102 -6.76 13.18 -8.25
CA LYS A 102 -5.39 13.68 -8.46
C LYS A 102 -5.17 14.98 -7.71
N GLN A 103 -6.11 15.91 -7.81
CA GLN A 103 -6.04 17.19 -7.11
C GLN A 103 -6.06 16.99 -5.59
N MET A 104 -6.92 16.12 -5.08
CA MET A 104 -6.97 15.77 -3.66
C MET A 104 -5.63 15.23 -3.15
N LEU A 105 -4.94 14.38 -3.94
CA LEU A 105 -3.61 13.87 -3.58
C LEU A 105 -2.55 14.96 -3.51
N ILE A 106 -2.63 15.96 -4.41
CA ILE A 106 -1.69 17.09 -4.46
C ILE A 106 -1.88 18.04 -3.27
N GLU A 107 -3.12 18.25 -2.87
CA GLU A 107 -3.49 19.18 -1.79
C GLU A 107 -3.35 18.57 -0.40
N SER A 108 -3.33 17.23 -0.29
CA SER A 108 -3.28 16.53 0.99
C SER A 108 -1.88 16.50 1.58
N SER A 109 -1.83 16.50 2.90
CA SER A 109 -0.63 16.38 3.73
C SER A 109 -0.60 15.05 4.49
N ALA A 110 0.47 14.79 5.21
CA ALA A 110 0.58 13.60 6.07
C ALA A 110 -0.51 13.53 7.16
N ASN A 111 -1.03 14.67 7.60
CA ASN A 111 -2.11 14.75 8.59
C ASN A 111 -3.49 14.36 8.03
N ASP A 112 -3.59 14.28 6.69
CA ASP A 112 -4.83 13.93 6.00
C ASP A 112 -4.95 12.42 5.74
N ILE A 113 -4.05 11.62 6.33
CA ILE A 113 -4.09 10.15 6.23
C ILE A 113 -4.75 9.55 7.47
N VAL A 114 -5.73 8.66 7.24
CA VAL A 114 -6.37 7.84 8.26
C VAL A 114 -6.03 6.38 8.05
N TYR A 115 -5.59 5.69 9.11
CA TYR A 115 -5.35 4.25 9.08
C TYR A 115 -6.55 3.52 9.68
N SER A 116 -7.30 2.81 8.85
CA SER A 116 -8.58 2.20 9.23
C SER A 116 -8.81 0.87 8.53
N ASN A 117 -9.60 0.01 9.13
CA ASN A 117 -10.08 -1.24 8.52
C ASN A 117 -11.55 -1.16 8.08
N LEU A 118 -12.19 0.02 8.21
CA LEU A 118 -13.63 0.19 7.99
C LEU A 118 -14.07 -0.30 6.60
N PHE A 119 -13.32 0.05 5.57
CA PHE A 119 -13.77 -0.10 4.18
C PHE A 119 -13.62 -1.53 3.63
N THR A 120 -12.59 -2.23 4.04
CA THR A 120 -12.26 -3.56 3.49
C THR A 120 -12.10 -4.67 4.53
N GLY A 121 -12.21 -4.33 5.82
CA GLY A 121 -11.90 -5.26 6.92
C GLY A 121 -10.40 -5.45 7.19
N VAL A 122 -9.56 -4.95 6.30
CA VAL A 122 -8.10 -4.96 6.43
C VAL A 122 -7.62 -3.53 6.65
N LEU A 123 -6.67 -3.36 7.56
CA LEU A 123 -6.10 -2.05 7.84
C LEU A 123 -5.40 -1.46 6.63
N GLY A 124 -5.71 -0.21 6.34
CA GLY A 124 -5.14 0.53 5.22
C GLY A 124 -5.16 2.04 5.46
N ASN A 125 -4.38 2.75 4.65
CA ASN A 125 -4.27 4.20 4.69
C ASN A 125 -5.21 4.84 3.67
N TYR A 126 -6.02 5.78 4.12
CA TYR A 126 -7.05 6.47 3.34
C TYR A 126 -6.93 8.00 3.53
N LEU A 127 -7.37 8.77 2.52
CA LEU A 127 -7.39 10.22 2.60
C LEU A 127 -8.64 10.72 3.34
N LYS A 128 -8.46 11.61 4.33
CA LYS A 128 -9.56 12.28 5.04
C LYS A 128 -10.56 12.97 4.08
N PRO A 129 -10.12 13.80 3.12
CA PRO A 129 -11.04 14.44 2.20
C PRO A 129 -11.91 13.45 1.42
N SER A 130 -11.37 12.31 1.04
CA SER A 130 -12.13 11.30 0.32
C SER A 130 -13.17 10.61 1.23
N ILE A 131 -12.84 10.37 2.49
CA ILE A 131 -13.79 9.86 3.49
C ILE A 131 -14.93 10.86 3.70
N GLN A 132 -14.61 12.17 3.79
CA GLN A 132 -15.59 13.25 3.90
C GLN A 132 -16.52 13.31 2.67
N ASN A 133 -15.96 13.17 1.46
CA ASN A 133 -16.75 13.14 0.22
C ASN A 133 -17.70 11.93 0.19
N ALA A 134 -17.36 10.84 0.88
CA ALA A 134 -18.24 9.69 1.07
C ALA A 134 -19.30 9.89 2.18
N GLY A 135 -19.36 11.07 2.80
CA GLY A 135 -20.33 11.41 3.85
C GLY A 135 -19.99 10.88 5.23
N LEU A 136 -18.75 10.48 5.46
CA LEU A 136 -18.28 9.97 6.75
C LEU A 136 -17.39 11.00 7.46
N ASP A 137 -17.37 10.94 8.80
CA ASP A 137 -16.45 11.71 9.62
C ASP A 137 -15.13 10.95 9.78
N PRO A 138 -14.01 11.42 9.20
CA PRO A 138 -12.73 10.72 9.25
C PRO A 138 -12.13 10.66 10.65
N ASP A 139 -12.52 11.53 11.56
CA ASP A 139 -12.04 11.56 12.95
C ASP A 139 -12.92 10.71 13.89
N ASN A 140 -14.09 10.22 13.39
CA ASN A 140 -15.01 9.39 14.16
C ASN A 140 -15.60 8.26 13.28
N LEU A 141 -14.73 7.42 12.73
CA LEU A 141 -15.13 6.31 11.89
C LEU A 141 -15.80 5.18 12.72
N PRO A 142 -16.91 4.61 12.23
CA PRO A 142 -17.52 3.45 12.87
C PRO A 142 -16.59 2.23 12.82
N THR A 143 -16.85 1.28 13.73
CA THR A 143 -16.13 0.01 13.73
C THR A 143 -16.54 -0.81 12.48
N ALA A 144 -15.56 -1.47 11.89
CA ALA A 144 -15.78 -2.34 10.74
C ALA A 144 -16.78 -3.47 11.04
N ASP A 145 -17.83 -3.58 10.23
CA ASP A 145 -18.72 -4.74 10.26
C ASP A 145 -18.25 -5.79 9.24
N LYS A 146 -17.67 -6.87 9.75
CA LYS A 146 -17.16 -7.95 8.92
C LYS A 146 -18.24 -8.69 8.11
N SER A 147 -19.49 -8.61 8.52
CA SER A 147 -20.61 -9.25 7.82
C SER A 147 -21.07 -8.48 6.58
N ALA A 148 -20.80 -7.17 6.56
CA ALA A 148 -21.15 -6.27 5.46
C ALA A 148 -20.00 -6.02 4.47
N MET A 149 -18.83 -6.62 4.71
CA MET A 149 -17.65 -6.38 3.88
C MET A 149 -17.66 -7.23 2.63
N ASN A 150 -17.72 -6.56 1.50
CA ASN A 150 -17.53 -7.15 0.18
C ASN A 150 -16.20 -6.66 -0.41
N PHE A 151 -15.22 -7.54 -0.50
CA PHE A 151 -13.99 -7.26 -1.25
C PHE A 151 -14.37 -6.95 -2.70
N GLY A 152 -14.15 -5.71 -3.14
CA GLY A 152 -14.44 -5.27 -4.50
C GLY A 152 -15.81 -4.60 -4.71
N SER A 153 -16.72 -4.57 -3.72
CA SER A 153 -17.99 -3.85 -3.81
C SER A 153 -17.96 -2.46 -3.17
N GLY A 154 -16.79 -2.00 -2.81
CA GLY A 154 -16.61 -0.69 -2.17
C GLY A 154 -16.92 0.48 -3.07
N GLY A 155 -17.99 0.44 -3.84
CA GLY A 155 -18.60 1.56 -4.55
C GLY A 155 -17.67 2.78 -4.70
N ASN A 156 -18.22 3.96 -4.63
CA ASN A 156 -17.45 5.21 -4.70
C ASN A 156 -16.43 5.42 -3.57
N THR A 157 -16.45 4.62 -2.51
CA THR A 157 -15.42 4.65 -1.44
C THR A 157 -14.13 3.94 -1.84
N CYS A 158 -14.16 3.09 -2.84
CA CYS A 158 -12.97 2.43 -3.37
C CYS A 158 -12.07 3.36 -4.22
N LEU A 159 -12.58 4.53 -4.60
CA LEU A 159 -11.79 5.60 -5.22
C LEU A 159 -10.67 6.13 -4.33
N LEU A 160 -10.63 5.70 -3.07
CA LEU A 160 -9.60 6.04 -2.09
C LEU A 160 -8.25 5.37 -2.35
N TYR A 161 -8.16 4.41 -3.30
CA TYR A 161 -7.27 3.34 -2.96
C TYR A 161 -6.53 2.72 -4.11
N THR A 162 -7.07 2.67 -5.30
CA THR A 162 -6.50 1.85 -6.35
C THR A 162 -6.35 2.59 -7.65
N SER A 163 -5.20 2.42 -8.28
CA SER A 163 -5.19 2.40 -9.73
C SER A 163 -6.23 1.36 -10.18
N PRO A 164 -7.07 1.66 -11.17
CA PRO A 164 -8.01 0.68 -11.69
C PRO A 164 -7.27 -0.60 -12.07
N SER A 165 -7.78 -1.73 -11.60
CA SER A 165 -7.34 -3.03 -12.08
C SER A 165 -7.57 -3.07 -13.60
N PRO A 166 -6.71 -3.72 -14.39
CA PRO A 166 -6.98 -3.93 -15.81
C PRO A 166 -8.33 -4.58 -16.12
N ARG A 167 -8.99 -5.17 -15.11
CA ARG A 167 -10.36 -5.72 -15.24
C ARG A 167 -11.47 -4.69 -15.10
N ASP A 168 -11.17 -3.49 -14.56
CA ASP A 168 -12.17 -2.42 -14.35
C ASP A 168 -12.33 -1.53 -15.58
N THR A 169 -11.58 -1.76 -16.63
CA THR A 169 -11.63 -1.01 -17.90
C THR A 169 -12.43 -1.70 -19.01
N GLU A 170 -13.03 -2.87 -18.73
CA GLU A 170 -13.96 -3.52 -19.64
C GLU A 170 -15.42 -3.18 -19.28
N VAL A 171 -15.88 -1.98 -19.67
CA VAL A 171 -17.28 -1.64 -19.83
C VAL A 171 -17.47 -0.98 -21.18
#